data_29211af9d3c26a5780818bafd53aaa40
#
_entry.id   29211af9d3c26a5780818bafd53aaa40
#
_cell.length_a   1.000
_cell.length_b   1.000
_cell.length_c   1.000
_cell.angle_alpha   90.00
_cell.angle_beta   90.00
_cell.angle_gamma   90.00
#
_symmetry.space_group_name_H-M   'P 1'
#
loop_
_entity.id
_entity.type
_entity.pdbx_description
1 polymer ?
#
loop_
_entity_poly.entity_id
_entity_poly.type
_entity_poly.pdbx_seq_one_letter_code
_entity_poly.pdbx_strand_id
1 'polypeptide(L)'
;MKQYNPLTADANLSDLLGQLKQNIFTTLNCHAHATVISFDPIKQTITATVNYKKTVYISQAPGQLPTPTAVSYSPITNCPVFFLPGFTSPILPGMQTLIAFNDRDMDNYLAAQVVTTSQTGRQHSFSDAFAFVGMGVPSAPLSNFDMLRVAMTYQGTKVGVSSAGVLIQAHGIKLSTALTSLVSALTAFMTACEGSVVDPVLVTAATAAFAAINAAKLEIVAPTGVLE
;
A
#
# COMPACT_ATOMS: atom_id res chain seq x y z
N MET A 1 29.42 20.51 8.56
CA MET A 1 30.18 19.25 8.60
C MET A 1 31.65 19.60 8.51
N LYS A 2 32.46 19.28 9.55
CA LYS A 2 33.93 19.43 9.46
C LYS A 2 34.43 18.29 8.57
N GLN A 3 35.05 18.64 7.44
CA GLN A 3 35.72 17.69 6.59
C GLN A 3 36.94 17.12 7.35
N TYR A 4 36.93 15.80 7.52
CA TYR A 4 38.08 15.09 8.13
C TYR A 4 39.27 15.12 7.16
N ASN A 5 40.41 15.68 7.59
CA ASN A 5 41.65 15.62 6.88
C ASN A 5 42.52 14.51 7.51
N PRO A 6 42.70 13.34 6.87
CA PRO A 6 43.44 12.22 7.42
C PRO A 6 44.96 12.46 7.59
N LEU A 7 45.44 13.60 7.19
CA LEU A 7 46.86 13.94 7.19
C LEU A 7 47.31 14.80 8.42
N THR A 8 46.41 15.13 9.33
CA THR A 8 46.81 15.80 10.57
C THR A 8 47.00 14.76 11.69
N ALA A 9 48.21 14.63 12.15
CA ALA A 9 48.79 13.50 12.88
C ALA A 9 48.32 13.30 14.33
N ASP A 10 47.28 13.96 14.83
CA ASP A 10 46.82 13.78 16.22
C ASP A 10 45.30 13.53 16.27
N ALA A 11 44.84 12.42 15.70
CA ALA A 11 43.48 11.92 15.95
C ALA A 11 43.41 11.45 17.41
N ASN A 12 42.76 12.25 18.26
CA ASN A 12 42.55 11.82 19.64
C ASN A 12 41.45 10.74 19.72
N LEU A 13 41.39 10.03 20.82
CA LEU A 13 40.42 8.95 21.04
C LEU A 13 38.97 9.42 20.82
N SER A 14 38.63 10.64 21.13
CA SER A 14 37.32 11.24 20.92
C SER A 14 36.96 11.30 19.42
N ASP A 15 37.90 11.70 18.58
CA ASP A 15 37.72 11.78 17.12
C ASP A 15 37.56 10.40 16.53
N LEU A 16 38.34 9.42 17.00
CA LEU A 16 38.21 8.02 16.56
C LEU A 16 36.84 7.43 16.94
N LEU A 17 36.39 7.63 18.18
CA LEU A 17 35.08 7.20 18.64
C LEU A 17 33.95 7.90 17.88
N GLY A 18 34.10 9.19 17.58
CA GLY A 18 33.18 9.96 16.76
C GLY A 18 33.05 9.39 15.35
N GLN A 19 34.17 9.02 14.74
CA GLN A 19 34.18 8.38 13.41
C GLN A 19 33.58 6.98 13.44
N LEU A 20 33.90 6.18 14.43
CA LEU A 20 33.31 4.84 14.60
C LEU A 20 31.80 4.94 14.74
N LYS A 21 31.30 5.84 15.59
CA LYS A 21 29.87 6.12 15.74
C LYS A 21 29.23 6.54 14.41
N GLN A 22 29.85 7.48 13.68
CA GLN A 22 29.35 7.94 12.39
C GLN A 22 29.32 6.78 11.36
N ASN A 23 30.33 5.94 11.36
CA ASN A 23 30.44 4.80 10.46
C ASN A 23 29.32 3.79 10.75
N ILE A 24 29.04 3.48 12.01
CA ILE A 24 27.93 2.61 12.42
C ILE A 24 26.60 3.20 11.90
N PHE A 25 26.30 4.47 12.14
CA PHE A 25 25.05 5.08 11.71
C PHE A 25 24.88 5.18 10.20
N THR A 26 25.98 5.28 9.45
CA THR A 26 25.92 5.35 7.97
C THR A 26 25.86 3.98 7.30
N THR A 27 26.27 2.92 8.00
CA THR A 27 26.26 1.55 7.46
C THR A 27 25.09 0.70 7.97
N LEU A 28 24.45 1.10 9.08
CA LEU A 28 23.32 0.38 9.64
C LEU A 28 22.05 0.62 8.81
N ASN A 29 21.56 -0.40 8.15
CA ASN A 29 20.31 -0.36 7.40
C ASN A 29 19.14 -0.71 8.32
N CYS A 30 18.31 0.26 8.70
CA CYS A 30 17.10 0.01 9.48
C CYS A 30 15.87 -0.07 8.58
N HIS A 31 15.71 0.91 7.71
CA HIS A 31 14.63 0.98 6.72
C HIS A 31 15.05 1.83 5.53
N ALA A 32 14.37 1.63 4.41
CA ALA A 32 14.59 2.40 3.19
C ALA A 32 13.28 2.67 2.46
N HIS A 33 13.13 3.89 1.92
CA HIS A 33 12.11 4.17 0.93
C HIS A 33 12.55 3.62 -0.42
N ALA A 34 11.66 2.90 -1.08
CA ALA A 34 11.95 2.27 -2.36
C ALA A 34 10.74 2.34 -3.31
N THR A 35 11.02 2.09 -4.59
CA THR A 35 9.99 1.99 -5.64
C THR A 35 9.98 0.58 -6.17
N VAL A 36 8.79 -0.01 -6.27
CA VAL A 36 8.58 -1.36 -6.81
C VAL A 36 8.95 -1.39 -8.29
N ILE A 37 9.78 -2.33 -8.68
CA ILE A 37 10.11 -2.64 -10.07
C ILE A 37 9.17 -3.74 -10.60
N SER A 38 9.01 -4.82 -9.80
CA SER A 38 8.18 -5.96 -10.16
C SER A 38 7.67 -6.68 -8.92
N PHE A 39 6.59 -7.45 -9.10
CA PHE A 39 5.98 -8.30 -8.08
C PHE A 39 5.80 -9.72 -8.63
N ASP A 40 6.21 -10.71 -7.84
CA ASP A 40 5.95 -12.12 -8.08
C ASP A 40 4.76 -12.57 -7.22
N PRO A 41 3.57 -12.81 -7.81
CA PRO A 41 2.37 -13.18 -7.06
C PRO A 41 2.42 -14.59 -6.48
N ILE A 42 3.26 -15.48 -7.03
CA ILE A 42 3.39 -16.87 -6.54
C ILE A 42 4.23 -16.88 -5.26
N LYS A 43 5.37 -16.19 -5.28
CA LYS A 43 6.27 -16.08 -4.13
C LYS A 43 5.86 -14.98 -3.15
N GLN A 44 4.95 -14.08 -3.56
CA GLN A 44 4.56 -12.88 -2.81
C GLN A 44 5.76 -12.00 -2.44
N THR A 45 6.68 -11.84 -3.39
CA THR A 45 7.89 -11.05 -3.23
C THR A 45 7.95 -9.92 -4.26
N ILE A 46 8.62 -8.82 -3.89
CA ILE A 46 8.91 -7.72 -4.81
C ILE A 46 10.40 -7.64 -5.13
N THR A 47 10.67 -7.03 -6.28
CA THR A 47 11.95 -6.39 -6.56
C THR A 47 11.76 -4.89 -6.50
N ALA A 48 12.61 -4.17 -5.77
CA ALA A 48 12.47 -2.74 -5.56
C ALA A 48 13.82 -2.00 -5.64
N THR A 49 13.79 -0.75 -6.10
CA THR A 49 14.95 0.15 -6.11
C THR A 49 14.83 1.13 -4.96
N VAL A 50 15.90 1.26 -4.18
CA VAL A 50 16.00 2.26 -3.10
C VAL A 50 16.02 3.67 -3.70
N ASN A 51 15.23 4.58 -3.12
CA ASN A 51 15.00 5.93 -3.67
C ASN A 51 16.07 6.96 -3.27
N TYR A 52 17.16 6.54 -2.64
CA TYR A 52 18.30 7.39 -2.33
C TYR A 52 19.60 6.73 -2.79
N LYS A 53 20.65 7.55 -2.93
CA LYS A 53 21.97 7.11 -3.39
C LYS A 53 22.96 7.14 -2.22
N LYS A 54 23.93 6.22 -2.24
CA LYS A 54 25.09 6.28 -1.36
C LYS A 54 26.19 7.12 -1.99
N THR A 55 26.92 7.84 -1.16
CA THR A 55 28.15 8.53 -1.61
C THR A 55 29.33 7.58 -1.47
N VAL A 56 30.02 7.31 -2.55
CA VAL A 56 31.25 6.50 -2.61
C VAL A 56 32.40 7.41 -3.03
N TYR A 57 33.52 7.29 -2.37
CA TYR A 57 34.73 8.03 -2.75
C TYR A 57 35.51 7.18 -3.77
N ILE A 58 35.56 7.65 -5.00
CA ILE A 58 36.23 6.94 -6.10
C ILE A 58 37.48 7.69 -6.49
N SER A 59 38.63 7.02 -6.45
CA SER A 59 39.89 7.52 -7.03
C SER A 59 39.90 7.27 -8.53
N GLN A 60 40.00 8.33 -9.32
CA GLN A 60 39.99 8.25 -10.79
C GLN A 60 41.34 7.95 -11.39
N ALA A 61 42.42 8.22 -10.69
CA ALA A 61 43.77 7.92 -11.12
C ALA A 61 44.71 7.72 -9.90
N PRO A 62 45.81 6.98 -10.05
CA PRO A 62 46.84 6.89 -9.02
C PRO A 62 47.35 8.27 -8.62
N GLY A 63 47.34 8.56 -7.32
CA GLY A 63 47.82 9.83 -6.76
C GLY A 63 46.77 10.98 -6.74
N GLN A 64 45.56 10.78 -7.26
CA GLN A 64 44.47 11.74 -7.11
C GLN A 64 43.66 11.48 -5.84
N LEU A 65 43.22 12.55 -5.20
CA LEU A 65 42.30 12.46 -4.06
C LEU A 65 40.97 11.86 -4.53
N PRO A 66 40.38 10.95 -3.73
CA PRO A 66 39.09 10.36 -4.06
C PRO A 66 37.98 11.42 -4.12
N THR A 67 37.19 11.41 -5.18
CA THR A 67 36.06 12.31 -5.36
C THR A 67 34.76 11.65 -4.89
N PRO A 68 33.87 12.38 -4.19
CA PRO A 68 32.58 11.84 -3.76
C PRO A 68 31.68 11.66 -5.00
N THR A 69 31.24 10.44 -5.21
CA THR A 69 30.34 10.07 -6.32
C THR A 69 29.07 9.42 -5.76
N ALA A 70 27.91 9.92 -6.22
CA ALA A 70 26.62 9.38 -5.82
C ALA A 70 26.28 8.12 -6.65
N VAL A 71 26.24 6.97 -6.00
CA VAL A 71 25.97 5.66 -6.63
C VAL A 71 24.65 5.10 -6.12
N SER A 72 23.82 4.59 -7.03
CA SER A 72 22.59 3.92 -6.67
C SER A 72 22.89 2.58 -5.98
N TYR A 73 22.01 2.17 -5.09
CA TYR A 73 22.03 0.81 -4.56
C TYR A 73 21.62 -0.20 -5.63
N SER A 74 22.11 -1.42 -5.53
CA SER A 74 21.56 -2.53 -6.32
C SER A 74 20.10 -2.75 -5.95
N PRO A 75 19.23 -3.15 -6.88
CA PRO A 75 17.86 -3.50 -6.54
C PRO A 75 17.81 -4.59 -5.49
N ILE A 76 16.86 -4.45 -4.56
CA ILE A 76 16.55 -5.47 -3.56
C ILE A 76 15.60 -6.46 -4.24
N THR A 77 16.01 -7.73 -4.32
CA THR A 77 15.26 -8.79 -4.99
C THR A 77 14.68 -9.77 -3.98
N ASN A 78 13.62 -10.47 -4.35
CA ASN A 78 12.97 -11.50 -3.52
C ASN A 78 12.55 -10.97 -2.12
N CYS A 79 12.20 -9.70 -2.01
CA CYS A 79 11.78 -9.09 -0.76
C CYS A 79 10.33 -9.49 -0.46
N PRO A 80 10.04 -10.26 0.60
CA PRO A 80 8.69 -10.63 0.98
C PRO A 80 7.82 -9.41 1.27
N VAL A 81 6.55 -9.47 0.88
CA VAL A 81 5.60 -8.40 1.13
C VAL A 81 4.77 -8.71 2.37
N PHE A 82 4.65 -7.73 3.26
CA PHE A 82 3.73 -7.82 4.38
C PHE A 82 2.31 -7.51 3.91
N PHE A 83 1.41 -8.49 4.08
CA PHE A 83 -0.02 -8.34 3.85
C PHE A 83 -0.77 -8.38 5.19
N LEU A 84 -1.77 -7.52 5.32
CA LEU A 84 -2.72 -7.66 6.42
C LEU A 84 -3.56 -8.93 6.21
N PRO A 85 -3.78 -9.77 7.24
CA PRO A 85 -4.60 -10.97 7.10
C PRO A 85 -5.98 -10.65 6.54
N GLY A 86 -6.38 -11.37 5.49
CA GLY A 86 -7.67 -11.18 4.81
C GLY A 86 -7.71 -10.01 3.82
N PHE A 87 -6.61 -9.25 3.63
CA PHE A 87 -6.53 -8.18 2.66
C PHE A 87 -5.45 -8.48 1.63
N THR A 88 -5.82 -8.45 0.36
CA THR A 88 -4.89 -8.48 -0.76
C THR A 88 -5.12 -7.24 -1.62
N SER A 89 -4.04 -6.62 -2.07
CA SER A 89 -4.11 -5.50 -3.01
C SER A 89 -3.16 -5.78 -4.18
N PRO A 90 -3.50 -5.34 -5.40
CA PRO A 90 -2.58 -5.41 -6.51
C PRO A 90 -1.33 -4.60 -6.24
N ILE A 91 -0.18 -5.19 -6.50
CA ILE A 91 1.11 -4.52 -6.42
C ILE A 91 1.60 -4.28 -7.83
N LEU A 92 1.76 -3.00 -8.18
CA LEU A 92 2.13 -2.59 -9.52
C LEU A 92 3.53 -1.94 -9.53
N PRO A 93 4.28 -2.04 -10.63
CA PRO A 93 5.50 -1.29 -10.83
C PRO A 93 5.26 0.22 -10.63
N GLY A 94 6.20 0.91 -10.00
CA GLY A 94 6.09 2.33 -9.66
C GLY A 94 5.48 2.62 -8.29
N MET A 95 4.85 1.65 -7.63
CA MET A 95 4.31 1.86 -6.28
C MET A 95 5.44 2.12 -5.27
N GLN A 96 5.18 3.05 -4.34
CA GLN A 96 6.11 3.34 -3.26
C GLN A 96 6.02 2.29 -2.16
N THR A 97 7.15 1.95 -1.58
CA THR A 97 7.24 0.96 -0.51
C THR A 97 8.21 1.41 0.57
N LEU A 98 7.92 1.04 1.79
CA LEU A 98 8.87 1.06 2.89
C LEU A 98 9.48 -0.34 3.00
N ILE A 99 10.79 -0.43 2.93
CA ILE A 99 11.55 -1.66 3.16
C ILE A 99 12.14 -1.59 4.55
N ALA A 100 11.90 -2.60 5.36
CA ALA A 100 12.53 -2.78 6.66
C ALA A 100 13.52 -3.94 6.61
N PHE A 101 14.64 -3.78 7.30
CA PHE A 101 15.73 -4.78 7.35
C PHE A 101 15.73 -5.46 8.72
N ASN A 102 15.81 -6.79 8.70
CA ASN A 102 15.82 -7.58 9.92
C ASN A 102 17.18 -7.56 10.61
N ASP A 103 17.16 -7.69 11.93
CA ASP A 103 18.36 -7.73 12.77
C ASP A 103 19.23 -8.95 12.48
N ARG A 104 18.65 -10.02 11.96
CA ARG A 104 19.31 -11.30 11.69
C ARG A 104 18.92 -11.84 10.32
N ASP A 105 19.69 -12.79 9.81
CA ASP A 105 19.30 -13.49 8.60
C ASP A 105 17.99 -14.24 8.78
N MET A 106 17.18 -14.24 7.74
CA MET A 106 15.86 -14.86 7.70
C MET A 106 15.78 -16.07 6.75
N ASP A 107 16.89 -16.50 6.16
CA ASP A 107 16.88 -17.53 5.12
C ASP A 107 16.16 -18.81 5.57
N ASN A 108 16.49 -19.30 6.77
CA ASN A 108 15.86 -20.51 7.32
C ASN A 108 14.38 -20.30 7.67
N TYR A 109 14.02 -19.14 8.21
CA TYR A 109 12.63 -18.83 8.52
C TYR A 109 11.79 -18.75 7.24
N LEU A 110 12.29 -18.07 6.22
CA LEU A 110 11.58 -17.94 4.93
C LEU A 110 11.47 -19.29 4.20
N ALA A 111 12.45 -20.19 4.37
CA ALA A 111 12.41 -21.50 3.74
C ALA A 111 11.43 -22.47 4.42
N ALA A 112 11.30 -22.45 5.73
CA ALA A 112 10.61 -23.51 6.50
C ALA A 112 9.55 -22.97 7.49
N GLN A 113 9.46 -21.67 7.72
CA GLN A 113 8.56 -21.03 8.71
C GLN A 113 8.70 -21.60 10.15
N VAL A 114 9.90 -22.06 10.48
CA VAL A 114 10.19 -22.58 11.81
C VAL A 114 11.16 -21.69 12.57
N VAL A 115 11.01 -21.65 13.88
CA VAL A 115 11.98 -20.96 14.75
C VAL A 115 13.31 -21.68 14.67
N THR A 116 14.34 -20.98 14.20
CA THR A 116 15.67 -21.53 13.99
C THR A 116 16.72 -20.50 14.37
N THR A 117 17.94 -20.95 14.57
CA THR A 117 19.08 -20.08 14.78
C THR A 117 19.51 -19.44 13.47
N SER A 118 19.93 -18.19 13.52
CA SER A 118 20.61 -17.52 12.41
C SER A 118 21.89 -18.32 12.05
N GLN A 119 22.04 -18.68 10.77
CA GLN A 119 23.19 -19.44 10.30
C GLN A 119 24.35 -18.55 9.87
N THR A 120 24.07 -17.29 9.58
CA THR A 120 25.06 -16.33 9.13
C THR A 120 25.22 -15.19 10.13
N GLY A 121 26.36 -14.49 10.07
CA GLY A 121 26.56 -13.27 10.86
C GLY A 121 25.90 -12.01 10.28
N ARG A 122 25.04 -12.16 9.26
CA ARG A 122 24.38 -11.02 8.62
C ARG A 122 23.44 -10.31 9.60
N GLN A 123 23.51 -9.00 9.61
CA GLN A 123 22.67 -8.11 10.39
C GLN A 123 22.28 -6.92 9.51
N HIS A 124 21.02 -6.51 9.55
CA HIS A 124 20.53 -5.38 8.78
C HIS A 124 20.90 -5.42 7.28
N SER A 125 20.88 -6.64 6.71
CA SER A 125 21.29 -6.88 5.34
C SER A 125 20.17 -6.60 4.35
N PHE A 126 20.53 -6.17 3.14
CA PHE A 126 19.58 -6.00 2.03
C PHE A 126 18.89 -7.29 1.61
N SER A 127 19.51 -8.45 1.87
CA SER A 127 18.91 -9.78 1.62
C SER A 127 17.87 -10.20 2.64
N ASP A 128 17.88 -9.59 3.83
CA ASP A 128 17.01 -9.93 4.95
C ASP A 128 15.95 -8.86 5.18
N ALA A 129 15.33 -8.41 4.09
CA ALA A 129 14.37 -7.32 4.04
C ALA A 129 12.94 -7.82 3.86
N PHE A 130 11.97 -7.05 4.33
CA PHE A 130 10.56 -7.21 3.99
C PHE A 130 9.94 -5.84 3.67
N ALA A 131 8.86 -5.83 2.88
CA ALA A 131 8.29 -4.63 2.30
C ALA A 131 6.86 -4.36 2.75
N PHE A 132 6.59 -3.08 3.04
CA PHE A 132 5.24 -2.54 3.20
C PHE A 132 4.91 -1.69 1.98
N VAL A 133 4.07 -2.18 1.07
CA VAL A 133 3.73 -1.50 -0.18
C VAL A 133 2.51 -0.61 -0.03
N GLY A 134 2.46 0.49 -0.79
CA GLY A 134 1.31 1.40 -0.86
C GLY A 134 1.46 2.67 -0.03
N MET A 135 2.68 3.06 0.29
CA MET A 135 2.93 4.33 0.97
C MET A 135 2.69 5.52 0.04
N GLY A 136 1.90 6.50 0.51
CA GLY A 136 1.78 7.80 -0.16
C GLY A 136 2.91 8.73 0.25
N VAL A 137 3.46 9.48 -0.71
CA VAL A 137 4.41 10.55 -0.45
C VAL A 137 3.81 11.91 -0.83
N PRO A 138 4.25 13.05 -0.24
CA PRO A 138 3.65 14.36 -0.51
C PRO A 138 3.64 14.75 -2.00
N SER A 139 4.62 14.31 -2.77
CA SER A 139 4.71 14.53 -4.23
C SER A 139 3.82 13.60 -5.05
N ALA A 140 3.35 12.50 -4.45
CA ALA A 140 2.44 11.52 -5.04
C ALA A 140 1.54 10.94 -3.95
N PRO A 141 0.59 11.71 -3.43
CA PRO A 141 -0.30 11.26 -2.37
C PRO A 141 -1.22 10.15 -2.88
N LEU A 142 -1.75 9.36 -1.95
CA LEU A 142 -2.75 8.35 -2.30
C LEU A 142 -3.95 9.03 -2.95
N SER A 143 -4.26 8.63 -4.17
CA SER A 143 -5.42 9.12 -4.89
C SER A 143 -6.71 8.61 -4.21
N ASN A 144 -7.75 9.45 -4.19
CA ASN A 144 -9.06 9.09 -3.65
C ASN A 144 -9.06 8.71 -2.15
N PHE A 145 -8.15 9.30 -1.37
CA PHE A 145 -8.17 9.15 0.08
C PHE A 145 -9.50 9.67 0.64
N ASP A 146 -10.22 8.86 1.41
CA ASP A 146 -11.50 9.21 1.99
C ASP A 146 -11.32 9.53 3.47
N MET A 147 -11.52 10.79 3.83
CA MET A 147 -11.41 11.27 5.22
C MET A 147 -12.64 10.94 6.07
N LEU A 148 -13.74 10.52 5.45
CA LEU A 148 -15.04 10.33 6.11
C LEU A 148 -15.40 8.85 6.29
N ARG A 149 -14.64 7.94 5.66
CA ARG A 149 -14.95 6.51 5.65
C ARG A 149 -13.71 5.67 5.81
N VAL A 150 -13.84 4.54 6.49
CA VAL A 150 -12.92 3.43 6.29
C VAL A 150 -13.26 2.84 4.92
N ALA A 151 -12.33 2.93 3.97
CA ALA A 151 -12.63 2.59 2.58
C ALA A 151 -11.52 1.76 1.93
N MET A 152 -11.94 0.82 1.08
CA MET A 152 -11.09 0.14 0.11
C MET A 152 -11.37 0.74 -1.26
N THR A 153 -10.35 1.25 -1.93
CA THR A 153 -10.48 1.89 -3.24
C THR A 153 -9.48 1.28 -4.21
N TYR A 154 -9.95 0.85 -5.37
CA TYR A 154 -9.12 0.35 -6.44
C TYR A 154 -9.73 0.69 -7.80
N GLN A 155 -8.96 1.34 -8.68
CA GLN A 155 -9.33 1.66 -10.08
C GLN A 155 -10.76 2.19 -10.26
N GLY A 156 -11.15 3.16 -9.41
CA GLY A 156 -12.49 3.77 -9.49
C GLY A 156 -13.62 2.98 -8.81
N THR A 157 -13.32 1.79 -8.31
CA THR A 157 -14.24 1.03 -7.45
C THR A 157 -13.93 1.33 -5.99
N LYS A 158 -14.95 1.54 -5.18
CA LYS A 158 -14.84 1.87 -3.76
C LYS A 158 -15.87 1.12 -2.93
N VAL A 159 -15.41 0.52 -1.85
CA VAL A 159 -16.26 0.00 -0.78
C VAL A 159 -15.86 0.71 0.50
N GLY A 160 -16.79 1.35 1.17
CA GLY A 160 -16.50 2.14 2.37
C GLY A 160 -17.59 2.07 3.41
N VAL A 161 -17.21 2.23 4.67
CA VAL A 161 -18.12 2.24 5.83
C VAL A 161 -17.90 3.52 6.63
N SER A 162 -18.98 4.16 7.01
CA SER A 162 -19.01 5.33 7.90
C SER A 162 -20.23 5.26 8.83
N SER A 163 -20.37 6.21 9.74
CA SER A 163 -21.60 6.39 10.53
C SER A 163 -22.85 6.62 9.66
N ALA A 164 -22.70 7.12 8.43
CA ALA A 164 -23.78 7.32 7.49
C ALA A 164 -24.16 6.06 6.68
N GLY A 165 -23.48 4.92 6.89
CA GLY A 165 -23.77 3.65 6.23
C GLY A 165 -22.66 3.12 5.33
N VAL A 166 -23.00 2.16 4.47
CA VAL A 166 -22.09 1.48 3.55
C VAL A 166 -22.16 2.12 2.16
N LEU A 167 -21.00 2.45 1.62
CA LEU A 167 -20.84 2.90 0.24
C LEU A 167 -20.31 1.75 -0.61
N ILE A 168 -21.01 1.40 -1.68
CA ILE A 168 -20.51 0.55 -2.77
C ILE A 168 -20.61 1.36 -4.06
N GLN A 169 -19.48 1.59 -4.70
CA GLN A 169 -19.37 2.42 -5.90
C GLN A 169 -18.45 1.76 -6.91
N ALA A 170 -18.82 1.73 -8.17
CA ALA A 170 -17.98 1.30 -9.26
C ALA A 170 -17.96 2.36 -10.37
N HIS A 171 -16.77 2.79 -10.80
CA HIS A 171 -16.57 3.79 -11.86
C HIS A 171 -17.46 5.05 -11.71
N GLY A 172 -17.56 5.57 -10.48
CA GLY A 172 -18.37 6.74 -10.16
C GLY A 172 -19.86 6.47 -9.92
N ILE A 173 -20.36 5.29 -10.24
CA ILE A 173 -21.78 4.93 -10.04
C ILE A 173 -21.94 4.28 -8.67
N LYS A 174 -22.72 4.89 -7.80
CA LYS A 174 -23.10 4.31 -6.50
C LYS A 174 -24.17 3.25 -6.67
N LEU A 175 -24.07 2.17 -5.90
CA LEU A 175 -25.10 1.12 -5.88
C LEU A 175 -26.49 1.69 -5.57
N SER A 176 -26.58 2.66 -4.63
CA SER A 176 -27.81 3.36 -4.30
C SER A 176 -28.43 4.07 -5.52
N THR A 177 -27.60 4.70 -6.36
CA THR A 177 -28.09 5.36 -7.60
C THR A 177 -28.60 4.34 -8.61
N ALA A 178 -27.88 3.23 -8.80
CA ALA A 178 -28.29 2.16 -9.70
C ALA A 178 -29.63 1.54 -9.26
N LEU A 179 -29.79 1.26 -7.96
CA LEU A 179 -31.05 0.77 -7.39
C LEU A 179 -32.17 1.78 -7.55
N THR A 180 -31.89 3.07 -7.35
CA THR A 180 -32.89 4.13 -7.57
C THR A 180 -33.37 4.16 -9.02
N SER A 181 -32.46 4.05 -9.98
CA SER A 181 -32.79 4.01 -11.40
C SER A 181 -33.61 2.77 -11.77
N LEU A 182 -33.25 1.61 -11.22
CA LEU A 182 -34.01 0.37 -11.42
C LEU A 182 -35.44 0.50 -10.88
N VAL A 183 -35.59 1.02 -9.67
CA VAL A 183 -36.91 1.23 -9.06
C VAL A 183 -37.74 2.20 -9.90
N SER A 184 -37.15 3.30 -10.39
CA SER A 184 -37.85 4.26 -11.23
C SER A 184 -38.32 3.65 -12.56
N ALA A 185 -37.46 2.80 -13.18
CA ALA A 185 -37.84 2.08 -14.41
C ALA A 185 -38.97 1.08 -14.17
N LEU A 186 -38.94 0.36 -13.05
CA LEU A 186 -40.01 -0.56 -12.65
C LEU A 186 -41.33 0.19 -12.36
N THR A 187 -41.26 1.37 -11.73
CA THR A 187 -42.44 2.24 -11.50
C THR A 187 -43.09 2.63 -12.85
N ALA A 188 -42.25 3.12 -13.78
CA ALA A 188 -42.75 3.52 -15.12
C ALA A 188 -43.37 2.34 -15.85
N PHE A 189 -42.78 1.15 -15.80
CA PHE A 189 -43.33 -0.06 -16.38
C PHE A 189 -44.70 -0.43 -15.77
N MET A 190 -44.82 -0.39 -14.45
CA MET A 190 -46.05 -0.69 -13.75
C MET A 190 -47.18 0.30 -14.13
N THR A 191 -46.88 1.62 -14.15
CA THR A 191 -47.82 2.65 -14.56
C THR A 191 -48.28 2.42 -15.99
N ALA A 192 -47.41 1.99 -16.87
CA ALA A 192 -47.79 1.63 -18.25
C ALA A 192 -48.70 0.38 -18.30
N CYS A 193 -48.46 -0.60 -17.42
CA CYS A 193 -49.31 -1.80 -17.31
C CYS A 193 -50.70 -1.47 -16.75
N GLU A 194 -50.84 -0.54 -15.79
CA GLU A 194 -52.10 -0.10 -15.24
C GLU A 194 -52.96 0.61 -16.26
N GLY A 195 -52.38 1.25 -17.27
CA GLY A 195 -53.07 1.88 -18.39
C GLY A 195 -53.49 0.89 -19.51
N SER A 196 -53.06 -0.36 -19.43
CA SER A 196 -53.40 -1.42 -20.40
C SER A 196 -54.38 -2.42 -19.77
N VAL A 197 -55.13 -3.20 -20.64
CA VAL A 197 -56.08 -4.22 -20.17
C VAL A 197 -55.27 -5.44 -19.69
N VAL A 198 -54.64 -5.32 -18.54
CA VAL A 198 -53.87 -6.41 -17.89
C VAL A 198 -54.68 -6.99 -16.74
N ASP A 199 -54.54 -8.29 -16.50
CA ASP A 199 -55.20 -9.00 -15.39
C ASP A 199 -54.98 -8.27 -14.04
N PRO A 200 -56.07 -7.85 -13.36
CA PRO A 200 -55.97 -7.13 -12.09
C PRO A 200 -55.20 -7.86 -11.01
N VAL A 201 -55.18 -9.21 -11.05
CA VAL A 201 -54.39 -10.03 -10.10
C VAL A 201 -52.91 -9.86 -10.30
N LEU A 202 -52.47 -9.77 -11.57
CA LEU A 202 -51.07 -9.59 -11.92
C LEU A 202 -50.57 -8.19 -11.52
N VAL A 203 -51.40 -7.17 -11.72
CA VAL A 203 -51.10 -5.77 -11.28
C VAL A 203 -51.01 -5.69 -9.77
N THR A 204 -51.89 -6.33 -9.02
CA THR A 204 -51.85 -6.33 -7.54
C THR A 204 -50.59 -7.02 -7.02
N ALA A 205 -50.22 -8.18 -7.59
CA ALA A 205 -49.01 -8.91 -7.21
C ALA A 205 -47.74 -8.11 -7.52
N ALA A 206 -47.68 -7.46 -8.67
CA ALA A 206 -46.57 -6.61 -9.07
C ALA A 206 -46.45 -5.37 -8.14
N THR A 207 -47.56 -4.75 -7.76
CA THR A 207 -47.59 -3.62 -6.84
C THR A 207 -47.06 -3.99 -5.44
N ALA A 208 -47.45 -5.18 -4.93
CA ALA A 208 -46.95 -5.68 -3.65
C ALA A 208 -45.45 -6.00 -3.69
N ALA A 209 -44.96 -6.65 -4.74
CA ALA A 209 -43.53 -6.90 -4.93
C ALA A 209 -42.74 -5.60 -5.04
N PHE A 210 -43.27 -4.61 -5.71
CA PHE A 210 -42.66 -3.29 -5.84
C PHE A 210 -42.59 -2.52 -4.53
N ALA A 211 -43.62 -2.58 -3.71
CA ALA A 211 -43.62 -1.99 -2.37
C ALA A 211 -42.52 -2.61 -1.48
N ALA A 212 -42.34 -3.94 -1.57
CA ALA A 212 -41.28 -4.66 -0.85
C ALA A 212 -39.87 -4.24 -1.32
N ILE A 213 -39.65 -4.08 -2.64
CA ILE A 213 -38.39 -3.60 -3.21
C ILE A 213 -38.11 -2.16 -2.75
N ASN A 214 -39.12 -1.30 -2.71
CA ASN A 214 -38.99 0.09 -2.24
C ASN A 214 -38.68 0.17 -0.74
N ALA A 215 -39.25 -0.70 0.08
CA ALA A 215 -38.93 -0.82 1.49
C ALA A 215 -37.47 -1.26 1.71
N ALA A 216 -37.04 -2.31 0.99
CA ALA A 216 -35.66 -2.79 1.04
C ALA A 216 -34.66 -1.72 0.54
N LYS A 217 -35.03 -0.92 -0.46
CA LYS A 217 -34.22 0.21 -0.91
C LYS A 217 -34.04 1.27 0.18
N LEU A 218 -35.07 1.57 0.96
CA LEU A 218 -35.01 2.50 2.08
C LEU A 218 -34.02 2.01 3.16
N GLU A 219 -33.93 0.72 3.43
CA GLU A 219 -32.94 0.15 4.36
C GLU A 219 -31.50 0.25 3.83
N ILE A 220 -31.29 0.15 2.51
CA ILE A 220 -29.96 0.21 1.90
C ILE A 220 -29.49 1.66 1.74
N VAL A 221 -30.38 2.63 1.54
CA VAL A 221 -30.06 4.01 1.17
C VAL A 221 -30.20 4.99 2.34
N ALA A 222 -31.12 4.75 3.25
CA ALA A 222 -31.28 5.58 4.43
C ALA A 222 -30.29 5.18 5.52
N PRO A 223 -29.56 6.13 6.13
CA PRO A 223 -28.88 5.86 7.37
C PRO A 223 -29.95 5.57 8.43
N THR A 224 -30.12 4.33 8.80
CA THR A 224 -30.93 3.95 9.94
C THR A 224 -30.23 4.45 11.19
N GLY A 225 -30.75 5.54 11.75
CA GLY A 225 -30.43 5.97 13.08
C GLY A 225 -29.09 6.66 13.24
N VAL A 226 -29.12 7.93 13.47
CA VAL A 226 -28.11 8.59 14.30
C VAL A 226 -28.19 7.83 15.64
N LEU A 227 -27.18 7.02 15.93
CA LEU A 227 -26.93 6.57 17.29
C LEU A 227 -26.45 7.80 18.05
N GLU A 228 -27.34 8.36 18.89
CA GLU A 228 -26.99 9.31 19.92
C GLU A 228 -25.98 8.69 20.91
#